data_d5bef1b8f74148131f65723f90207dac
#
_entry.id   d5bef1b8f74148131f65723f90207dac
#
_cell.length_a   1.000
_cell.length_b   1.000
_cell.length_c   1.000
_cell.angle_alpha   90.00
_cell.angle_beta   90.00
_cell.angle_gamma   90.00
#
_symmetry.space_group_name_H-M   'P 1'
#
loop_
_entity.id
_entity.type
_entity.pdbx_description
1 polymer ?
#
loop_
_entity_poly.entity_id
_entity_poly.type
_entity_poly.pdbx_seq_one_letter_code
_entity_poly.pdbx_strand_id
1 'polypeptide(L)'
;YSLQMPVYYDIESVDYDTGRLDSAGLSKAQKTALCTAFCDTIIKSGYSAGVYANYTWLNYYIDGAGLGKKYPIWLAHYTSNTNYDQRMDMWQYSGSGTVSGISAYTDVNVWYSGKLPLYVSDLISVKNTSTSNTFAWNGAPDATGYEVYQGTSPSDPNKKKIGDTKNTYFTNSNKSTGTMYKYMVRAYSDASGKRVYGDYSDVFTTCTLPANISKISASARGTSVTISWGKVSKATDYIVEHNVNGAWKQVGTTSSLSYKVNGITQNGINKFRVKARRNYSGVYYNGGYTYVNAEVTDIPGTVTGIRSTSNTSTSNTITWNASKKAEGYEIYQWIGTNDSYKLIGTTTSTKFTNSKKSSGTMYRYKVRAFNNVDGQRIEGAYSSEFTTCTLPANVSFSLCSTDVDSITLNWNKVSKATGYQIEMYTNGTWKTLSTLSGTSYTASDLSQNTAYRFRVRAIRNYNYINYYGGYTEKDITIRPANTPEGLSSSANTSSSNTITWKSMNGVSGYSVYQWIGTTDSYRKLGDNAYPYYTNSGKSSGTMYTYRVKAYYVSDNVMQYSKPAQVVTCTLPANVTVKTAKRSGSKISLAWNKVSKATGYEIYV
;
A
#
# COMPACT_ATOMS: atom_id res chain seq x y z
N TYR A 1 25.96 33.90 42.59
CA TYR A 1 27.04 34.92 42.69
C TYR A 1 26.60 36.15 41.94
N SER A 2 26.64 37.35 42.50
CA SER A 2 26.45 38.62 41.83
C SER A 2 27.81 39.14 41.44
N LEU A 3 28.09 39.30 40.15
CA LEU A 3 29.27 40.00 39.68
C LEU A 3 29.00 41.51 39.72
N GLN A 4 29.90 42.28 40.31
CA GLN A 4 29.75 43.74 40.38
C GLN A 4 30.20 44.46 39.09
N MET A 5 30.91 43.73 38.21
CA MET A 5 31.43 44.23 36.93
C MET A 5 30.94 43.33 35.79
N PRO A 6 30.80 43.86 34.57
CA PRO A 6 30.54 43.05 33.39
C PRO A 6 31.62 41.99 33.15
N VAL A 7 31.22 40.87 32.55
CA VAL A 7 32.15 39.89 31.98
C VAL A 7 32.55 40.39 30.62
N TYR A 8 33.84 40.71 30.44
CA TYR A 8 34.32 41.25 29.17
C TYR A 8 34.82 40.13 28.26
N TYR A 9 34.44 40.23 27.00
CA TYR A 9 35.04 39.45 25.92
C TYR A 9 36.30 40.16 25.45
N ASP A 10 37.43 39.54 25.74
CA ASP A 10 38.73 40.02 25.29
C ASP A 10 38.95 39.61 23.84
N ILE A 11 39.04 40.60 22.95
CA ILE A 11 39.25 40.39 21.52
C ILE A 11 40.40 41.24 21.01
N GLU A 12 41.54 40.62 20.81
CA GLU A 12 42.77 41.29 20.33
C GLU A 12 43.67 40.29 19.59
N SER A 13 44.65 40.79 18.85
CA SER A 13 45.69 39.97 18.28
C SER A 13 46.72 39.59 19.36
N VAL A 14 47.19 38.34 19.31
CA VAL A 14 48.37 37.94 20.10
C VAL A 14 49.63 38.32 19.36
N ASP A 15 50.78 38.35 20.07
CA ASP A 15 52.08 38.70 19.52
C ASP A 15 52.36 37.98 18.19
N TYR A 16 52.76 38.70 17.18
CA TYR A 16 53.12 38.26 15.82
C TYR A 16 51.91 37.76 14.97
N ASP A 17 50.72 38.22 15.25
CA ASP A 17 49.47 37.84 14.47
C ASP A 17 49.28 36.35 14.28
N THR A 18 49.68 35.53 15.25
CA THR A 18 49.58 34.05 15.18
C THR A 18 48.37 33.48 15.90
N GLY A 19 47.50 34.33 16.42
CA GLY A 19 46.30 33.94 17.15
C GLY A 19 45.25 33.27 16.27
N ARG A 20 44.32 32.53 16.89
CA ARG A 20 43.21 31.85 16.18
C ARG A 20 42.34 32.84 15.40
N LEU A 21 42.13 34.06 15.90
CA LEU A 21 41.34 35.08 15.24
C LEU A 21 42.03 35.65 14.01
N ASP A 22 43.38 35.78 14.07
CA ASP A 22 44.17 36.28 12.98
C ASP A 22 44.32 35.25 11.87
N SER A 23 44.65 34.02 12.24
CA SER A 23 44.82 32.91 11.29
C SER A 23 43.48 32.43 10.64
N ALA A 24 42.32 32.71 11.23
CA ALA A 24 41.04 32.34 10.69
C ALA A 24 40.55 33.24 9.53
N GLY A 25 41.25 34.33 9.22
CA GLY A 25 40.89 35.21 8.09
C GLY A 25 39.50 35.85 8.20
N LEU A 26 38.99 36.07 9.41
CA LEU A 26 37.63 36.58 9.63
C LEU A 26 37.50 38.05 9.22
N SER A 27 36.43 38.38 8.53
CA SER A 27 36.05 39.75 8.20
C SER A 27 35.65 40.55 9.44
N LYS A 28 35.67 41.89 9.34
CA LYS A 28 35.21 42.81 10.40
C LYS A 28 33.83 42.45 10.91
N ALA A 29 32.90 42.14 10.02
CA ALA A 29 31.53 41.73 10.37
C ALA A 29 31.49 40.43 11.18
N GLN A 30 32.30 39.43 10.81
CA GLN A 30 32.36 38.15 11.52
C GLN A 30 32.98 38.30 12.92
N LYS A 31 34.06 39.08 13.03
CA LYS A 31 34.68 39.40 14.33
C LYS A 31 33.69 40.15 15.25
N THR A 32 32.95 41.13 14.70
CA THR A 32 31.89 41.83 15.44
C THR A 32 30.76 40.87 15.89
N ALA A 33 30.38 39.91 15.05
CA ALA A 33 29.38 38.91 15.39
C ALA A 33 29.83 38.01 16.56
N LEU A 34 31.10 37.66 16.66
CA LEU A 34 31.66 36.93 17.82
C LEU A 34 31.49 37.70 19.12
N CYS A 35 31.82 38.99 19.12
CA CYS A 35 31.60 39.86 20.29
C CYS A 35 30.15 39.90 20.71
N THR A 36 29.25 40.05 19.72
CA THR A 36 27.79 40.06 19.95
C THR A 36 27.32 38.74 20.53
N ALA A 37 27.70 37.60 19.94
CA ALA A 37 27.28 36.27 20.40
C ALA A 37 27.73 35.98 21.84
N PHE A 38 28.95 36.38 22.19
CA PHE A 38 29.47 36.25 23.56
C PHE A 38 28.63 37.08 24.54
N CYS A 39 28.51 38.38 24.27
CA CYS A 39 27.80 39.30 25.15
C CYS A 39 26.35 38.90 25.33
N ASP A 40 25.63 38.55 24.26
CA ASP A 40 24.23 38.12 24.32
C ASP A 40 24.05 36.83 25.13
N THR A 41 25.01 35.91 25.03
CA THR A 41 24.98 34.66 25.80
C THR A 41 25.15 34.91 27.30
N ILE A 42 26.08 35.76 27.66
CA ILE A 42 26.35 36.16 29.07
C ILE A 42 25.14 36.92 29.65
N ILE A 43 24.58 37.86 28.88
CA ILE A 43 23.41 38.64 29.30
C ILE A 43 22.17 37.71 29.45
N LYS A 44 21.99 36.79 28.54
CA LYS A 44 20.90 35.77 28.61
C LYS A 44 21.03 34.87 29.85
N SER A 45 22.25 34.70 30.33
CA SER A 45 22.54 33.95 31.58
C SER A 45 22.39 34.80 32.84
N GLY A 46 21.97 36.05 32.75
CA GLY A 46 21.66 36.94 33.88
C GLY A 46 22.86 37.79 34.36
N TYR A 47 23.93 37.86 33.58
CA TYR A 47 25.11 38.68 33.93
C TYR A 47 25.27 39.86 32.96
N SER A 48 25.96 40.90 33.39
CA SER A 48 26.39 41.98 32.50
C SER A 48 27.57 41.53 31.66
N ALA A 49 27.61 41.94 30.39
CA ALA A 49 28.72 41.63 29.49
C ALA A 49 29.20 42.86 28.72
N GLY A 50 30.46 42.87 28.35
CA GLY A 50 31.09 43.94 27.59
C GLY A 50 32.19 43.41 26.66
N VAL A 51 32.80 44.30 25.91
CA VAL A 51 33.91 43.99 24.99
C VAL A 51 35.16 44.76 25.44
N TYR A 52 36.22 44.00 25.66
CA TYR A 52 37.58 44.56 25.80
C TYR A 52 38.31 44.43 24.48
N ALA A 53 38.87 45.52 24.00
CA ALA A 53 39.76 45.52 22.84
C ALA A 53 40.63 46.75 22.83
N ASN A 54 41.79 46.66 22.13
CA ASN A 54 42.67 47.83 21.95
C ASN A 54 42.07 48.80 20.92
N TYR A 55 42.68 50.03 20.92
CA TYR A 55 42.26 51.14 20.04
C TYR A 55 42.14 50.70 18.55
N THR A 56 43.14 49.95 18.06
CA THR A 56 43.18 49.49 16.65
C THR A 56 42.06 48.55 16.33
N TRP A 57 41.80 47.62 17.21
CA TRP A 57 40.67 46.65 17.01
C TRP A 57 39.31 47.33 16.99
N LEU A 58 39.03 48.24 17.94
CA LEU A 58 37.75 48.95 18.01
C LEU A 58 37.51 49.87 16.80
N ASN A 59 38.51 50.40 16.17
CA ASN A 59 38.38 51.29 15.00
C ASN A 59 38.34 50.52 13.67
N TYR A 60 39.16 49.48 13.53
CA TYR A 60 39.41 48.86 12.21
C TYR A 60 38.95 47.42 12.07
N TYR A 61 39.06 46.60 13.11
CA TYR A 61 38.86 45.16 13.01
C TYR A 61 37.51 44.67 13.51
N ILE A 62 36.82 45.45 14.35
CA ILE A 62 35.42 45.21 14.78
C ILE A 62 34.64 46.53 14.65
N ASP A 63 33.29 46.44 14.68
CA ASP A 63 32.44 47.64 14.74
C ASP A 63 32.31 48.12 16.19
N GLY A 64 33.34 48.79 16.68
CA GLY A 64 33.38 49.31 18.05
C GLY A 64 32.25 50.29 18.36
N ALA A 65 31.91 51.16 17.40
CA ALA A 65 30.76 52.09 17.53
C ALA A 65 29.43 51.38 17.66
N GLY A 66 29.18 50.34 16.83
CA GLY A 66 27.97 49.53 16.88
C GLY A 66 27.90 48.69 18.17
N LEU A 67 29.02 48.09 18.58
CA LEU A 67 29.11 47.35 19.84
C LEU A 67 28.89 48.25 21.06
N GLY A 68 29.47 49.44 21.07
CA GLY A 68 29.32 50.43 22.14
C GLY A 68 27.90 50.96 22.33
N LYS A 69 27.03 50.81 21.32
CA LYS A 69 25.59 51.06 21.48
C LYS A 69 24.87 49.99 22.29
N LYS A 70 25.44 48.77 22.35
CA LYS A 70 24.78 47.60 22.95
C LYS A 70 25.47 47.15 24.24
N TYR A 71 26.77 47.23 24.30
CA TYR A 71 27.58 46.66 25.38
C TYR A 71 28.57 47.67 25.92
N PRO A 72 28.99 47.56 27.22
CA PRO A 72 30.14 48.28 27.76
C PRO A 72 31.40 48.01 26.95
N ILE A 73 32.15 49.07 26.69
CA ILE A 73 33.45 49.00 26.01
C ILE A 73 34.56 49.28 27.02
N TRP A 74 35.48 48.33 27.11
CA TRP A 74 36.72 48.49 27.81
C TRP A 74 37.86 48.73 26.77
N LEU A 75 38.26 49.96 26.58
CA LEU A 75 39.28 50.36 25.64
C LEU A 75 40.67 50.17 26.23
N ALA A 76 41.55 49.42 25.59
CA ALA A 76 43.00 49.47 25.84
C ALA A 76 43.66 50.45 24.87
N HIS A 77 44.18 51.51 25.42
CA HIS A 77 44.94 52.53 24.67
C HIS A 77 45.99 53.19 25.57
N TYR A 78 47.19 52.67 25.47
CA TYR A 78 48.30 53.06 26.37
C TYR A 78 48.87 54.45 26.01
N THR A 79 48.21 55.48 26.50
CA THR A 79 48.48 56.87 26.25
C THR A 79 48.04 57.74 27.42
N SER A 80 48.57 58.93 27.52
CA SER A 80 48.15 59.92 28.55
C SER A 80 46.79 60.56 28.25
N ASN A 81 46.33 60.50 26.98
CA ASN A 81 45.03 61.00 26.56
C ASN A 81 44.56 60.22 25.30
N THR A 82 43.42 59.55 25.37
CA THR A 82 42.94 58.83 24.23
C THR A 82 42.15 59.71 23.25
N ASN A 83 42.32 59.46 21.96
CA ASN A 83 41.60 60.12 20.88
C ASN A 83 40.45 59.17 20.34
N TYR A 84 40.08 58.11 21.06
CA TYR A 84 38.93 57.30 20.74
C TYR A 84 37.66 58.13 21.00
N ASP A 85 36.98 58.45 19.93
CA ASP A 85 35.82 59.35 19.91
C ASP A 85 34.44 58.61 20.08
N GLN A 86 34.50 57.31 20.14
CA GLN A 86 33.29 56.48 20.35
C GLN A 86 33.12 56.21 21.86
N ARG A 87 32.02 55.58 22.21
CA ARG A 87 31.70 55.21 23.59
C ARG A 87 32.74 54.26 24.17
N MET A 88 33.24 54.58 25.36
CA MET A 88 34.04 53.72 26.25
C MET A 88 33.51 53.84 27.68
N ASP A 89 33.45 52.75 28.39
CA ASP A 89 33.00 52.69 29.78
C ASP A 89 34.17 52.45 30.74
N MET A 90 35.22 51.84 30.23
CA MET A 90 36.51 51.72 30.93
C MET A 90 37.67 51.99 29.97
N TRP A 91 38.67 52.64 30.44
CA TRP A 91 39.87 52.90 29.67
C TRP A 91 41.13 52.42 30.43
N GLN A 92 41.78 51.41 29.86
CA GLN A 92 43.12 50.97 30.27
C GLN A 92 44.14 51.86 29.60
N TYR A 93 44.69 52.72 30.36
CA TYR A 93 45.66 53.73 29.84
C TYR A 93 47.10 53.31 30.03
N SER A 94 47.40 52.28 30.81
CA SER A 94 48.73 51.71 30.99
C SER A 94 48.69 50.23 31.31
N GLY A 95 49.58 49.45 30.71
CA GLY A 95 49.83 48.04 31.04
C GLY A 95 51.05 47.85 31.95
N SER A 96 51.62 48.94 32.44
CA SER A 96 52.89 48.92 33.24
C SER A 96 52.83 49.83 34.47
N GLY A 97 51.62 50.04 35.02
CA GLY A 97 51.44 50.79 36.24
C GLY A 97 52.06 50.11 37.45
N THR A 98 52.44 50.89 38.46
CA THR A 98 52.95 50.40 39.74
C THR A 98 51.94 50.70 40.82
N VAL A 99 51.55 49.66 41.59
CA VAL A 99 50.60 49.77 42.71
C VAL A 99 51.35 49.39 43.98
N SER A 100 51.26 50.21 45.02
CA SER A 100 51.93 49.94 46.32
C SER A 100 51.44 48.58 46.88
N GLY A 101 52.37 47.68 47.15
CA GLY A 101 52.10 46.31 47.64
C GLY A 101 52.00 45.25 46.54
N ILE A 102 52.12 45.61 45.27
CA ILE A 102 52.17 44.67 44.14
C ILE A 102 53.57 44.76 43.50
N SER A 103 54.23 43.61 43.40
CA SER A 103 55.63 43.54 42.93
C SER A 103 55.80 43.47 41.42
N ALA A 104 54.68 43.31 40.67
CA ALA A 104 54.65 43.24 39.21
C ALA A 104 54.00 44.51 38.62
N TYR A 105 54.23 44.75 37.34
CA TYR A 105 53.46 45.74 36.60
C TYR A 105 52.04 45.33 36.53
N THR A 106 51.11 46.30 36.67
CA THR A 106 49.66 46.08 36.64
C THR A 106 49.03 46.99 35.62
N ASP A 107 47.93 46.49 35.07
CA ASP A 107 47.03 47.26 34.22
C ASP A 107 46.37 48.38 35.03
N VAL A 108 46.46 49.58 34.53
CA VAL A 108 45.82 50.73 35.17
C VAL A 108 44.70 51.27 34.35
N ASN A 109 43.51 51.34 34.98
CA ASN A 109 42.28 51.65 34.32
C ASN A 109 41.54 52.83 34.95
N VAL A 110 40.83 53.58 34.13
CA VAL A 110 39.81 54.55 34.57
C VAL A 110 38.44 53.96 34.27
N TRP A 111 37.59 53.82 35.26
CA TRP A 111 36.21 53.47 35.14
C TRP A 111 35.33 54.72 35.13
N TYR A 112 34.53 54.88 34.07
CA TYR A 112 33.60 56.02 33.97
C TYR A 112 32.24 55.61 34.60
N SER A 113 32.19 55.63 35.93
CA SER A 113 30.96 55.22 36.67
C SER A 113 29.77 56.08 36.28
N GLY A 114 28.63 55.46 36.13
CA GLY A 114 27.36 56.12 35.75
C GLY A 114 27.08 56.23 34.24
N LYS A 115 27.96 55.65 33.38
CA LYS A 115 27.84 55.66 31.92
C LYS A 115 27.66 54.25 31.35
N LEU A 116 27.13 53.30 32.14
CA LEU A 116 26.78 51.96 31.61
C LEU A 116 25.75 52.12 30.51
N PRO A 117 25.85 51.35 29.39
CA PRO A 117 24.89 51.41 28.32
C PRO A 117 23.57 50.87 28.81
N LEU A 118 22.61 51.73 29.03
CA LEU A 118 21.23 51.37 29.29
C LEU A 118 20.54 51.08 27.94
N TYR A 119 21.19 50.26 27.10
CA TYR A 119 20.65 49.87 25.82
C TYR A 119 19.73 48.66 25.93
N VAL A 120 18.60 48.74 25.26
CA VAL A 120 17.62 47.66 25.20
C VAL A 120 17.74 46.95 23.86
N SER A 121 17.98 45.66 23.86
CA SER A 121 18.10 44.81 22.66
C SER A 121 17.01 43.77 22.56
N ASP A 122 16.94 43.12 21.41
CA ASP A 122 16.19 41.89 21.13
C ASP A 122 14.70 41.99 21.47
N LEU A 123 14.05 43.05 20.95
CA LEU A 123 12.59 43.14 21.08
C LEU A 123 11.93 42.04 20.28
N ILE A 124 11.15 41.21 20.96
CA ILE A 124 10.40 40.07 20.38
C ILE A 124 8.92 40.17 20.69
N SER A 125 8.10 39.65 19.80
CA SER A 125 6.66 39.50 20.02
C SER A 125 6.39 38.28 20.90
N VAL A 126 5.75 38.48 22.05
CA VAL A 126 5.39 37.40 22.98
C VAL A 126 3.96 36.95 22.73
N LYS A 127 3.04 37.91 22.58
CA LYS A 127 1.62 37.59 22.37
C LYS A 127 0.94 38.74 21.64
N ASN A 128 0.28 38.40 20.55
CA ASN A 128 -0.62 39.35 19.87
C ASN A 128 -2.06 38.87 19.98
N THR A 129 -2.95 39.81 20.18
CA THR A 129 -4.42 39.62 20.09
C THR A 129 -4.97 40.51 18.99
N SER A 130 -6.28 40.50 18.77
CA SER A 130 -6.90 41.42 17.83
C SER A 130 -6.83 42.88 18.30
N THR A 131 -6.61 43.16 19.58
CA THR A 131 -6.64 44.49 20.17
C THR A 131 -5.42 44.84 21.03
N SER A 132 -4.40 43.99 21.07
CA SER A 132 -3.18 44.26 21.84
C SER A 132 -1.94 43.57 21.22
N ASN A 133 -0.78 44.18 21.48
CA ASN A 133 0.52 43.59 21.27
C ASN A 133 1.22 43.47 22.60
N THR A 134 1.75 42.31 22.95
CA THR A 134 2.68 42.09 24.05
C THR A 134 4.04 41.74 23.47
N PHE A 135 5.05 42.47 23.83
CA PHE A 135 6.44 42.27 23.40
C PHE A 135 7.36 42.35 24.58
N ALA A 136 8.48 41.68 24.50
CA ALA A 136 9.50 41.61 25.53
C ALA A 136 10.86 41.97 24.92
N TRP A 137 11.83 42.24 25.79
CA TRP A 137 13.20 42.62 25.43
C TRP A 137 14.19 42.07 26.44
N ASN A 138 15.46 42.08 26.09
CA ASN A 138 16.53 41.80 27.04
C ASN A 138 16.71 43.00 27.95
N GLY A 139 16.78 42.76 29.26
CA GLY A 139 16.97 43.80 30.25
C GLY A 139 18.29 44.49 30.10
N ALA A 140 18.30 45.82 30.17
CA ALA A 140 19.54 46.58 30.23
C ALA A 140 20.15 46.52 31.64
N PRO A 141 21.46 46.27 31.79
CA PRO A 141 22.12 46.32 33.10
C PRO A 141 21.84 47.62 33.80
N ASP A 142 21.68 47.58 35.13
CA ASP A 142 21.43 48.70 36.02
C ASP A 142 20.23 49.60 35.68
N ALA A 143 19.34 49.10 34.82
CA ALA A 143 18.10 49.79 34.53
C ALA A 143 17.14 49.73 35.75
N THR A 144 16.68 50.90 36.20
CA THR A 144 15.61 51.00 37.19
C THR A 144 14.22 50.78 36.55
N GLY A 145 14.13 51.00 35.25
CA GLY A 145 12.90 50.78 34.49
C GLY A 145 13.06 51.17 33.02
N TYR A 146 11.95 51.09 32.30
CA TYR A 146 11.90 51.28 30.86
C TYR A 146 10.74 52.19 30.46
N GLU A 147 11.02 53.08 29.51
CA GLU A 147 9.96 53.84 28.82
C GLU A 147 9.70 53.22 27.48
N VAL A 148 8.43 52.99 27.18
CA VAL A 148 7.95 52.39 25.94
C VAL A 148 7.34 53.43 25.05
N TYR A 149 7.72 53.46 23.79
CA TYR A 149 7.27 54.41 22.78
C TYR A 149 6.67 53.69 21.57
N GLN A 150 5.65 54.33 21.00
CA GLN A 150 5.13 53.98 19.68
C GLN A 150 5.56 55.05 18.69
N GLY A 151 6.21 54.68 17.59
CA GLY A 151 6.75 55.60 16.59
C GLY A 151 7.58 54.89 15.53
N THR A 152 7.95 55.57 14.47
CA THR A 152 8.67 55.01 13.31
C THR A 152 10.17 55.08 13.41
N SER A 153 10.71 55.99 14.25
CA SER A 153 12.13 56.14 14.54
C SER A 153 12.31 56.90 15.85
N PRO A 154 13.52 56.91 16.44
CA PRO A 154 13.85 57.80 17.59
C PRO A 154 13.67 59.28 17.29
N SER A 155 13.84 59.70 16.05
CA SER A 155 13.65 61.10 15.59
C SER A 155 12.21 61.40 15.11
N ASP A 156 11.30 60.42 15.10
CA ASP A 156 9.91 60.59 14.68
C ASP A 156 9.24 61.68 15.56
N PRO A 157 8.82 62.82 15.00
CA PRO A 157 8.16 63.87 15.77
C PRO A 157 6.82 63.44 16.35
N ASN A 158 6.20 62.41 15.76
CA ASN A 158 4.94 61.84 16.21
C ASN A 158 5.12 60.65 17.17
N LYS A 159 6.35 60.32 17.56
CA LYS A 159 6.52 59.25 18.54
C LYS A 159 5.86 59.61 19.85
N LYS A 160 5.13 58.64 20.37
CA LYS A 160 4.35 58.81 21.60
C LYS A 160 4.84 57.85 22.67
N LYS A 161 5.14 58.38 23.85
CA LYS A 161 5.33 57.53 25.03
C LYS A 161 3.96 56.87 25.37
N ILE A 162 3.97 55.56 25.48
CA ILE A 162 2.76 54.75 25.73
C ILE A 162 2.78 54.08 27.09
N GLY A 163 3.89 54.12 27.80
CA GLY A 163 3.98 53.64 29.16
C GLY A 163 5.36 53.59 29.74
N ASP A 164 5.40 53.34 31.05
CA ASP A 164 6.59 53.02 31.84
C ASP A 164 6.40 51.62 32.43
N THR A 165 7.46 50.89 32.59
CA THR A 165 7.44 49.56 33.24
C THR A 165 8.78 49.27 33.90
N LYS A 166 8.75 48.49 34.98
CA LYS A 166 9.95 47.89 35.58
C LYS A 166 10.23 46.50 35.02
N ASN A 167 9.23 45.91 34.30
CA ASN A 167 9.36 44.59 33.67
C ASN A 167 10.06 44.73 32.32
N THR A 168 10.64 43.63 31.86
CA THR A 168 11.23 43.50 30.53
C THR A 168 10.20 43.11 29.47
N TYR A 169 8.94 43.41 29.69
CA TYR A 169 7.85 43.27 28.71
C TYR A 169 6.82 44.38 28.88
N PHE A 170 6.05 44.61 27.82
CA PHE A 170 4.96 45.57 27.80
C PHE A 170 3.78 45.09 26.95
N THR A 171 2.57 45.36 27.42
CA THR A 171 1.35 45.09 26.66
C THR A 171 0.70 46.40 26.26
N ASN A 172 0.63 46.69 24.97
CA ASN A 172 -0.07 47.82 24.42
C ASN A 172 -1.49 47.42 23.96
N SER A 173 -2.49 47.80 24.73
CA SER A 173 -3.89 47.45 24.54
C SER A 173 -4.68 48.51 23.76
N ASN A 174 -5.97 48.22 23.47
CA ASN A 174 -6.92 49.10 22.74
C ASN A 174 -6.40 49.49 21.35
N LYS A 175 -5.88 48.54 20.63
CA LYS A 175 -5.36 48.73 19.28
C LYS A 175 -6.34 48.28 18.24
N SER A 176 -6.23 48.87 17.04
CA SER A 176 -7.02 48.43 15.87
C SER A 176 -6.54 47.05 15.39
N THR A 177 -7.49 46.23 14.99
CA THR A 177 -7.22 44.86 14.51
C THR A 177 -6.38 44.84 13.22
N GLY A 178 -5.59 43.83 13.02
CA GLY A 178 -4.78 43.60 11.80
C GLY A 178 -3.83 44.77 11.46
N THR A 179 -3.45 45.57 12.45
CA THR A 179 -2.69 46.79 12.25
C THR A 179 -1.27 46.61 12.70
N MET A 180 -0.31 47.06 11.86
CA MET A 180 1.12 47.10 12.20
C MET A 180 1.38 48.27 13.13
N TYR A 181 2.15 48.00 14.16
CA TYR A 181 2.65 49.01 15.09
C TYR A 181 4.14 48.90 15.22
N LYS A 182 4.79 50.04 15.35
CA LYS A 182 6.24 50.15 15.56
C LYS A 182 6.50 50.66 16.95
N TYR A 183 7.38 49.99 17.66
CA TYR A 183 7.73 50.30 19.04
C TYR A 183 9.23 50.51 19.20
N MET A 184 9.58 51.28 20.20
CA MET A 184 10.94 51.48 20.70
C MET A 184 10.89 51.49 22.22
N VAL A 185 11.94 51.01 22.83
CA VAL A 185 12.07 50.97 24.29
C VAL A 185 13.39 51.65 24.62
N ARG A 186 13.42 52.47 25.68
CA ARG A 186 14.67 52.89 26.28
C ARG A 186 14.68 52.61 27.77
N ALA A 187 15.83 52.23 28.26
CA ALA A 187 16.04 52.04 29.69
C ALA A 187 16.30 53.39 30.37
N TYR A 188 16.02 53.47 31.67
CA TYR A 188 16.47 54.56 32.52
C TYR A 188 16.99 53.99 33.84
N SER A 189 17.93 54.76 34.46
CA SER A 189 18.41 54.52 35.81
C SER A 189 18.13 55.74 36.68
N ASP A 190 17.62 55.48 37.90
CA ASP A 190 17.39 56.49 38.93
C ASP A 190 18.41 56.35 40.08
N ALA A 191 19.47 55.54 39.88
CA ALA A 191 20.45 55.18 40.94
C ALA A 191 21.23 56.37 41.52
N SER A 192 21.33 57.48 40.78
CA SER A 192 22.05 58.68 41.21
C SER A 192 21.14 59.80 41.74
N GLY A 193 19.88 59.53 42.01
CA GLY A 193 18.90 60.53 42.39
C GLY A 193 18.37 61.42 41.24
N LYS A 194 18.96 61.28 40.05
CA LYS A 194 18.56 61.93 38.81
C LYS A 194 18.39 60.90 37.72
N ARG A 195 17.24 60.91 37.03
CA ARG A 195 16.97 59.98 35.96
C ARG A 195 17.91 60.17 34.77
N VAL A 196 18.66 59.13 34.45
CA VAL A 196 19.54 59.04 33.28
C VAL A 196 18.93 58.04 32.31
N TYR A 197 18.90 58.42 31.05
CA TYR A 197 18.27 57.59 29.98
C TYR A 197 19.36 56.97 29.10
N GLY A 198 19.16 55.73 28.76
CA GLY A 198 19.86 55.06 27.68
C GLY A 198 19.30 55.45 26.31
N ASP A 199 19.95 54.93 25.26
CA ASP A 199 19.50 55.09 23.90
C ASP A 199 18.21 54.31 23.65
N TYR A 200 17.47 54.69 22.60
CA TYR A 200 16.35 53.92 22.14
C TYR A 200 16.83 52.62 21.49
N SER A 201 16.07 51.53 21.73
CA SER A 201 16.21 50.27 20.98
C SER A 201 16.02 50.48 19.49
N ASP A 202 16.44 49.52 18.71
CA ASP A 202 15.99 49.40 17.32
C ASP A 202 14.47 49.39 17.24
N VAL A 203 13.94 49.80 16.07
CA VAL A 203 12.49 49.85 15.85
C VAL A 203 11.95 48.46 15.69
N PHE A 204 11.18 48.01 16.65
CA PHE A 204 10.47 46.75 16.64
C PHE A 204 9.10 46.89 15.99
N THR A 205 8.80 46.02 15.02
CA THR A 205 7.51 46.03 14.30
C THR A 205 6.75 44.75 14.57
N THR A 206 5.50 44.88 15.01
CA THR A 206 4.59 43.75 15.18
C THR A 206 3.15 44.11 14.80
N CYS A 207 2.30 43.14 14.67
CA CYS A 207 0.93 43.32 14.19
C CYS A 207 -0.09 42.79 15.21
N THR A 208 -1.14 43.53 15.46
CA THR A 208 -2.33 42.95 16.08
C THR A 208 -2.95 41.91 15.13
N LEU A 209 -3.54 40.87 15.69
CA LEU A 209 -4.16 39.83 14.88
C LEU A 209 -5.39 40.40 14.12
N PRO A 210 -5.69 39.88 12.94
CA PRO A 210 -6.96 40.15 12.28
C PRO A 210 -8.14 39.79 13.19
N ALA A 211 -9.25 40.51 13.03
CA ALA A 211 -10.47 40.14 13.71
C ALA A 211 -10.97 38.76 13.28
N ASN A 212 -11.75 38.13 14.12
CA ASN A 212 -12.46 36.92 13.73
C ASN A 212 -13.46 37.24 12.60
N ILE A 213 -13.69 36.28 11.76
CA ILE A 213 -14.67 36.36 10.67
C ILE A 213 -16.05 36.48 11.27
N SER A 214 -16.81 37.39 10.75
CA SER A 214 -18.24 37.53 11.00
C SER A 214 -19.05 37.09 9.78
N LYS A 215 -20.31 36.74 9.97
CA LYS A 215 -21.25 36.38 8.89
C LYS A 215 -20.69 35.24 7.99
N ILE A 216 -20.39 34.11 8.58
CA ILE A 216 -20.00 32.92 7.84
C ILE A 216 -21.23 32.09 7.49
N SER A 217 -21.29 31.56 6.27
CA SER A 217 -22.33 30.65 5.79
C SER A 217 -21.69 29.55 4.95
N ALA A 218 -22.38 28.41 4.84
CA ALA A 218 -21.99 27.34 3.96
C ALA A 218 -23.20 26.73 3.28
N SER A 219 -23.07 26.39 2.00
CA SER A 219 -24.07 25.68 1.22
C SER A 219 -23.45 24.47 0.55
N ALA A 220 -24.11 23.31 0.69
CA ALA A 220 -23.72 22.07 0.06
C ALA A 220 -24.48 21.88 -1.25
N ARG A 221 -23.78 21.31 -2.26
CA ARG A 221 -24.38 20.92 -3.54
C ARG A 221 -23.57 19.76 -4.12
N GLY A 222 -24.21 18.62 -4.24
CA GLY A 222 -23.53 17.41 -4.67
C GLY A 222 -22.39 17.02 -3.72
N THR A 223 -21.21 16.89 -4.25
CA THR A 223 -19.97 16.59 -3.49
C THR A 223 -19.16 17.83 -3.14
N SER A 224 -19.73 19.02 -3.26
CA SER A 224 -19.03 20.25 -2.95
C SER A 224 -19.77 21.10 -1.92
N VAL A 225 -18.99 21.86 -1.14
CA VAL A 225 -19.48 22.84 -0.18
C VAL A 225 -18.84 24.18 -0.51
N THR A 226 -19.67 25.19 -0.72
CA THR A 226 -19.22 26.58 -0.86
C THR A 226 -19.38 27.27 0.47
N ILE A 227 -18.30 27.80 1.01
CA ILE A 227 -18.26 28.55 2.26
C ILE A 227 -18.05 30.02 1.89
N SER A 228 -18.84 30.91 2.47
CA SER A 228 -18.77 32.37 2.22
C SER A 228 -18.73 33.12 3.54
N TRP A 229 -18.04 34.26 3.57
CA TRP A 229 -17.84 35.03 4.80
C TRP A 229 -17.73 36.54 4.54
N GLY A 230 -17.89 37.32 5.61
CA GLY A 230 -17.67 38.75 5.58
C GLY A 230 -16.22 39.16 5.49
N LYS A 231 -15.90 40.25 4.79
CA LYS A 231 -14.56 40.80 4.67
C LYS A 231 -14.01 41.18 6.05
N VAL A 232 -12.81 40.70 6.38
CA VAL A 232 -12.05 41.14 7.55
C VAL A 232 -11.09 42.24 7.14
N SER A 233 -11.18 43.39 7.84
CA SER A 233 -10.30 44.54 7.55
C SER A 233 -8.85 44.17 7.66
N LYS A 234 -8.03 44.59 6.68
CA LYS A 234 -6.58 44.35 6.59
C LYS A 234 -6.18 42.90 6.50
N ALA A 235 -7.08 41.93 6.41
CA ALA A 235 -6.72 40.56 6.04
C ALA A 235 -6.15 40.55 4.61
N THR A 236 -5.10 39.78 4.40
CA THR A 236 -4.52 39.55 3.06
C THR A 236 -5.12 38.31 2.41
N ASP A 237 -5.45 37.32 3.22
CA ASP A 237 -6.03 36.07 2.79
C ASP A 237 -6.74 35.35 3.96
N TYR A 238 -7.32 34.20 3.64
CA TYR A 238 -8.09 33.36 4.55
C TYR A 238 -7.64 31.91 4.42
N ILE A 239 -7.53 31.22 5.54
CA ILE A 239 -7.24 29.79 5.60
C ILE A 239 -8.56 29.06 5.88
N VAL A 240 -8.88 28.09 5.03
CA VAL A 240 -10.07 27.24 5.13
C VAL A 240 -9.66 25.83 5.53
N GLU A 241 -10.30 25.28 6.54
CA GLU A 241 -10.06 23.92 7.01
C GLU A 241 -11.38 23.15 7.10
N HIS A 242 -11.29 21.84 6.81
CA HIS A 242 -12.36 20.86 6.91
C HIS A 242 -12.02 19.83 7.99
N ASN A 243 -12.99 19.49 8.83
CA ASN A 243 -12.85 18.43 9.81
C ASN A 243 -13.13 17.06 9.15
N VAL A 244 -12.10 16.26 9.01
CA VAL A 244 -12.21 14.91 8.44
C VAL A 244 -11.84 13.90 9.54
N ASN A 245 -12.80 13.08 9.93
CA ASN A 245 -12.63 12.04 10.98
C ASN A 245 -12.08 12.61 12.32
N GLY A 246 -12.58 13.78 12.74
CA GLY A 246 -12.15 14.42 13.97
C GLY A 246 -10.91 15.33 13.85
N ALA A 247 -10.16 15.24 12.76
CA ALA A 247 -8.96 16.03 12.52
C ALA A 247 -9.23 17.20 11.56
N TRP A 248 -8.74 18.40 11.90
CA TRP A 248 -8.80 19.57 11.04
C TRP A 248 -7.71 19.52 9.98
N LYS A 249 -8.08 19.57 8.72
CA LYS A 249 -7.15 19.61 7.57
C LYS A 249 -7.38 20.90 6.78
N GLN A 250 -6.31 21.60 6.45
CA GLN A 250 -6.37 22.75 5.56
C GLN A 250 -6.75 22.26 4.15
N VAL A 251 -7.84 22.82 3.62
CA VAL A 251 -8.34 22.53 2.27
C VAL A 251 -8.02 23.64 1.28
N GLY A 252 -7.64 24.81 1.78
CA GLY A 252 -7.20 25.90 0.91
C GLY A 252 -6.85 27.19 1.63
N THR A 253 -6.28 28.09 0.82
CA THR A 253 -6.04 29.51 1.16
C THR A 253 -6.57 30.36 0.01
N THR A 254 -7.25 31.45 0.33
CA THR A 254 -7.85 32.34 -0.68
C THR A 254 -7.85 33.79 -0.22
N SER A 255 -7.71 34.73 -1.14
CA SER A 255 -7.99 36.17 -0.91
C SER A 255 -9.46 36.52 -1.16
N SER A 256 -10.25 35.63 -1.75
CA SER A 256 -11.68 35.80 -1.98
C SER A 256 -12.47 35.65 -0.70
N LEU A 257 -13.72 36.13 -0.71
CA LEU A 257 -14.66 36.02 0.42
C LEU A 257 -15.48 34.72 0.38
N SER A 258 -15.11 33.79 -0.46
CA SER A 258 -15.71 32.48 -0.54
C SER A 258 -14.65 31.46 -0.97
N TYR A 259 -14.92 30.19 -0.62
CA TYR A 259 -14.09 29.07 -1.04
C TYR A 259 -14.95 27.83 -1.28
N LYS A 260 -14.76 27.16 -2.42
CA LYS A 260 -15.46 25.93 -2.78
C LYS A 260 -14.56 24.73 -2.44
N VAL A 261 -15.02 23.92 -1.50
CA VAL A 261 -14.41 22.63 -1.16
C VAL A 261 -15.07 21.55 -2.00
N ASN A 262 -14.30 20.84 -2.81
CA ASN A 262 -14.77 19.75 -3.67
C ASN A 262 -14.40 18.40 -3.07
N GLY A 263 -15.03 17.31 -3.59
CA GLY A 263 -14.66 15.95 -3.23
C GLY A 263 -15.11 15.54 -1.84
N ILE A 264 -16.20 16.08 -1.33
CA ILE A 264 -16.84 15.57 -0.11
C ILE A 264 -17.38 14.17 -0.40
N THR A 265 -16.98 13.21 0.41
CA THR A 265 -17.30 11.78 0.21
C THR A 265 -18.31 11.23 1.21
N GLN A 266 -18.77 12.05 2.15
CA GLN A 266 -19.71 11.63 3.21
C GLN A 266 -20.92 12.53 3.27
N ASN A 267 -22.10 11.93 3.33
CA ASN A 267 -23.33 12.62 3.68
C ASN A 267 -23.34 13.02 5.16
N GLY A 268 -24.20 13.96 5.50
CA GLY A 268 -24.38 14.46 6.85
C GLY A 268 -23.66 15.79 7.09
N ILE A 269 -23.47 16.13 8.35
CA ILE A 269 -22.90 17.40 8.77
C ILE A 269 -21.38 17.39 8.58
N ASN A 270 -20.92 18.17 7.60
CA ASN A 270 -19.52 18.47 7.39
C ASN A 270 -19.16 19.77 8.10
N LYS A 271 -18.12 19.75 8.92
CA LYS A 271 -17.68 20.86 9.76
C LYS A 271 -16.49 21.58 9.11
N PHE A 272 -16.62 22.89 8.97
CA PHE A 272 -15.57 23.75 8.43
C PHE A 272 -15.22 24.85 9.42
N ARG A 273 -14.01 25.37 9.30
CA ARG A 273 -13.59 26.59 9.99
C ARG A 273 -12.72 27.43 9.09
N VAL A 274 -12.83 28.74 9.28
CA VAL A 274 -12.07 29.72 8.51
C VAL A 274 -11.43 30.72 9.47
N LYS A 275 -10.21 31.14 9.18
CA LYS A 275 -9.54 32.26 9.87
C LYS A 275 -8.97 33.25 8.88
N ALA A 276 -9.05 34.52 9.23
CA ALA A 276 -8.37 35.57 8.49
C ALA A 276 -6.88 35.61 8.82
N ARG A 277 -6.04 35.94 7.84
CA ARG A 277 -4.60 36.05 7.99
C ARG A 277 -4.10 37.37 7.40
N ARG A 278 -3.17 38.01 8.10
CA ARG A 278 -2.43 39.16 7.62
C ARG A 278 -1.00 38.74 7.31
N ASN A 279 -0.54 38.92 6.09
CA ASN A 279 0.85 38.79 5.71
C ASN A 279 1.50 40.18 5.72
N TYR A 280 2.63 40.31 6.37
CA TYR A 280 3.47 41.50 6.33
C TYR A 280 4.93 41.08 6.20
N SER A 281 5.55 41.43 5.06
CA SER A 281 6.95 41.09 4.75
C SER A 281 7.30 39.62 5.03
N GLY A 282 6.43 38.67 4.67
CA GLY A 282 6.63 37.24 4.88
C GLY A 282 6.22 36.71 6.27
N VAL A 283 5.94 37.59 7.22
CA VAL A 283 5.44 37.18 8.55
C VAL A 283 3.92 37.12 8.56
N TYR A 284 3.39 35.99 9.05
CA TYR A 284 1.95 35.71 9.05
C TYR A 284 1.35 35.88 10.45
N TYR A 285 0.33 36.74 10.53
CA TYR A 285 -0.47 37.00 11.72
C TYR A 285 -1.87 36.41 11.52
N ASN A 286 -2.23 35.41 12.33
CA ASN A 286 -3.47 34.66 12.18
C ASN A 286 -4.53 35.13 13.17
N GLY A 287 -5.74 35.44 12.69
CA GLY A 287 -6.91 35.63 13.54
C GLY A 287 -7.43 34.30 14.13
N GLY A 288 -8.46 34.37 14.95
CA GLY A 288 -9.12 33.19 15.47
C GLY A 288 -10.01 32.52 14.41
N TYR A 289 -10.29 31.24 14.64
CA TYR A 289 -11.19 30.47 13.78
C TYR A 289 -12.66 30.82 14.03
N THR A 290 -13.43 30.87 12.94
CA THR A 290 -14.89 30.87 12.96
C THR A 290 -15.39 29.62 12.30
N TYR A 291 -16.38 28.95 12.88
CA TYR A 291 -16.87 27.63 12.51
C TYR A 291 -18.19 27.73 11.75
N VAL A 292 -18.41 26.81 10.82
CA VAL A 292 -19.65 26.64 10.07
C VAL A 292 -19.87 25.18 9.71
N ASN A 293 -21.11 24.76 9.66
CA ASN A 293 -21.52 23.43 9.25
C ASN A 293 -22.26 23.50 7.91
N ALA A 294 -22.08 22.46 7.08
CA ALA A 294 -22.86 22.23 5.88
C ALA A 294 -23.37 20.79 5.89
N GLU A 295 -24.67 20.62 5.67
CA GLU A 295 -25.25 19.28 5.53
C GLU A 295 -25.19 18.85 4.05
N VAL A 296 -24.46 17.79 3.77
CA VAL A 296 -24.38 17.15 2.44
C VAL A 296 -25.35 15.96 2.44
N THR A 297 -26.22 15.89 1.46
CA THR A 297 -27.28 14.87 1.36
C THR A 297 -27.33 14.17 0.00
N ASP A 298 -26.59 14.65 -0.98
CA ASP A 298 -26.74 14.26 -2.39
C ASP A 298 -25.87 13.09 -2.80
N ILE A 299 -24.99 12.62 -1.94
CA ILE A 299 -24.11 11.49 -2.26
C ILE A 299 -24.91 10.18 -2.11
N PRO A 300 -25.02 9.35 -3.16
CA PRO A 300 -25.67 8.05 -3.04
C PRO A 300 -25.01 7.18 -1.96
N GLY A 301 -25.83 6.43 -1.22
CA GLY A 301 -25.35 5.49 -0.22
C GLY A 301 -24.50 4.39 -0.86
N THR A 302 -23.61 3.78 -0.06
CA THR A 302 -22.84 2.59 -0.49
C THR A 302 -23.78 1.44 -0.80
N VAL A 303 -23.57 0.77 -1.93
CA VAL A 303 -24.32 -0.41 -2.31
C VAL A 303 -23.98 -1.58 -1.38
N THR A 304 -25.02 -2.27 -0.87
CA THR A 304 -24.89 -3.41 0.04
C THR A 304 -25.70 -4.61 -0.43
N GLY A 305 -25.49 -5.78 0.15
CA GLY A 305 -26.27 -6.98 -0.11
C GLY A 305 -26.10 -7.54 -1.52
N ILE A 306 -24.92 -7.38 -2.13
CA ILE A 306 -24.64 -7.97 -3.44
C ILE A 306 -24.67 -9.49 -3.31
N ARG A 307 -25.46 -10.13 -4.17
CA ARG A 307 -25.60 -11.59 -4.24
C ARG A 307 -25.84 -12.06 -5.66
N SER A 308 -25.52 -13.31 -5.93
CA SER A 308 -25.87 -13.98 -7.18
C SER A 308 -27.28 -14.54 -7.10
N THR A 309 -28.10 -14.30 -8.13
CA THR A 309 -29.47 -14.83 -8.21
C THR A 309 -29.63 -15.86 -9.30
N SER A 310 -28.81 -15.80 -10.35
CA SER A 310 -28.83 -16.77 -11.44
C SER A 310 -27.47 -16.80 -12.12
N ASN A 311 -26.89 -17.98 -12.20
CA ASN A 311 -25.68 -18.21 -12.98
C ASN A 311 -25.97 -19.25 -14.06
N THR A 312 -25.38 -19.06 -15.22
CA THR A 312 -25.34 -20.03 -16.31
C THR A 312 -23.90 -20.35 -16.66
N SER A 313 -23.67 -21.21 -17.63
CA SER A 313 -22.32 -21.48 -18.14
C SER A 313 -21.71 -20.27 -18.87
N THR A 314 -22.52 -19.27 -19.23
CA THR A 314 -22.06 -18.10 -20.02
C THR A 314 -22.44 -16.76 -19.43
N SER A 315 -23.04 -16.72 -18.23
CA SER A 315 -23.45 -15.46 -17.59
C SER A 315 -23.49 -15.56 -16.06
N ASN A 316 -23.31 -14.42 -15.41
CA ASN A 316 -23.64 -14.20 -14.01
C ASN A 316 -24.71 -13.11 -13.90
N THR A 317 -25.75 -13.36 -13.11
CA THR A 317 -26.73 -12.35 -12.72
C THR A 317 -26.53 -12.01 -11.25
N ILE A 318 -26.20 -10.75 -10.98
CA ILE A 318 -26.04 -10.22 -9.63
C ILE A 318 -27.15 -9.23 -9.30
N THR A 319 -27.54 -9.18 -8.04
CA THR A 319 -28.50 -8.22 -7.49
C THR A 319 -27.95 -7.62 -6.22
N TRP A 320 -28.50 -6.48 -5.82
CA TRP A 320 -28.10 -5.76 -4.62
C TRP A 320 -29.28 -5.02 -4.00
N ASN A 321 -29.08 -4.48 -2.81
CA ASN A 321 -30.10 -3.68 -2.15
C ASN A 321 -30.10 -2.25 -2.75
N ALA A 322 -31.28 -1.67 -2.90
CA ALA A 322 -31.40 -0.28 -3.36
C ALA A 322 -30.63 0.67 -2.43
N SER A 323 -29.85 1.56 -3.00
CA SER A 323 -29.12 2.58 -2.27
C SER A 323 -29.93 3.87 -2.18
N LYS A 324 -29.88 4.54 -1.02
CA LYS A 324 -30.51 5.86 -0.85
C LYS A 324 -29.92 6.85 -1.85
N LYS A 325 -30.78 7.70 -2.43
CA LYS A 325 -30.41 8.72 -3.41
C LYS A 325 -29.80 8.18 -4.72
N ALA A 326 -29.91 6.90 -4.99
CA ALA A 326 -29.46 6.32 -6.26
C ALA A 326 -30.49 6.54 -7.36
N GLU A 327 -30.08 7.11 -8.49
CA GLU A 327 -30.80 7.10 -9.75
C GLU A 327 -30.36 5.95 -10.65
N GLY A 328 -29.15 5.44 -10.42
CA GLY A 328 -28.62 4.29 -11.13
C GLY A 328 -27.37 3.72 -10.48
N TYR A 329 -26.85 2.70 -11.13
CA TYR A 329 -25.71 1.92 -10.63
C TYR A 329 -24.71 1.68 -11.75
N GLU A 330 -23.43 1.69 -11.41
CA GLU A 330 -22.31 1.27 -12.24
C GLU A 330 -21.77 -0.05 -11.73
N ILE A 331 -21.58 -0.97 -12.64
CA ILE A 331 -21.08 -2.31 -12.36
C ILE A 331 -19.67 -2.43 -12.89
N TYR A 332 -18.75 -2.83 -12.03
CA TYR A 332 -17.35 -3.01 -12.34
C TYR A 332 -16.95 -4.46 -12.18
N GLN A 333 -16.14 -4.96 -13.11
CA GLN A 333 -15.55 -6.30 -13.07
C GLN A 333 -14.03 -6.19 -12.94
N TRP A 334 -13.45 -7.00 -12.06
CA TRP A 334 -11.99 -7.16 -11.95
C TRP A 334 -11.38 -7.75 -13.23
N ILE A 335 -10.23 -7.21 -13.66
CA ILE A 335 -9.57 -7.57 -14.92
C ILE A 335 -8.25 -8.33 -14.75
N GLY A 336 -7.94 -8.84 -13.54
CA GLY A 336 -6.80 -9.74 -13.33
C GLY A 336 -5.50 -9.10 -12.83
N THR A 337 -5.43 -7.78 -12.72
CA THR A 337 -4.28 -7.07 -12.13
C THR A 337 -4.70 -6.39 -10.82
N ASN A 338 -3.73 -6.02 -9.98
CA ASN A 338 -3.96 -5.44 -8.65
C ASN A 338 -5.02 -4.33 -8.69
N ASP A 339 -6.10 -4.52 -7.94
CA ASP A 339 -7.25 -3.61 -7.76
C ASP A 339 -7.82 -2.97 -9.04
N SER A 340 -7.48 -3.50 -10.21
CA SER A 340 -7.95 -2.99 -11.49
C SER A 340 -9.35 -3.51 -11.81
N TYR A 341 -10.31 -2.60 -11.81
CA TYR A 341 -11.71 -2.86 -12.15
C TYR A 341 -12.11 -2.07 -13.39
N LYS A 342 -12.76 -2.75 -14.34
CA LYS A 342 -13.31 -2.14 -15.55
C LYS A 342 -14.82 -1.97 -15.41
N LEU A 343 -15.34 -0.79 -15.76
CA LEU A 343 -16.78 -0.58 -15.92
C LEU A 343 -17.30 -1.51 -17.03
N ILE A 344 -18.30 -2.32 -16.70
CA ILE A 344 -18.91 -3.28 -17.64
C ILE A 344 -20.36 -2.95 -17.97
N GLY A 345 -20.97 -2.02 -17.26
CA GLY A 345 -22.32 -1.58 -17.54
C GLY A 345 -22.88 -0.61 -16.51
N THR A 346 -23.97 0.04 -16.89
CA THR A 346 -24.79 0.90 -16.03
C THR A 346 -26.24 0.44 -16.11
N THR A 347 -26.99 0.62 -15.03
CA THR A 347 -28.41 0.26 -14.94
C THR A 347 -29.12 1.12 -13.92
N THR A 348 -30.42 1.35 -14.11
CA THR A 348 -31.30 1.94 -13.10
C THR A 348 -31.93 0.87 -12.19
N SER A 349 -31.83 -0.41 -12.56
CA SER A 349 -32.31 -1.56 -11.79
C SER A 349 -31.29 -1.99 -10.76
N THR A 350 -31.73 -2.65 -9.68
CA THR A 350 -30.87 -3.30 -8.69
C THR A 350 -30.41 -4.69 -9.11
N LYS A 351 -30.39 -4.94 -10.42
CA LYS A 351 -30.01 -6.22 -11.05
C LYS A 351 -29.17 -5.96 -12.30
N PHE A 352 -28.16 -6.80 -12.51
CA PHE A 352 -27.33 -6.78 -13.72
C PHE A 352 -26.92 -8.19 -14.15
N THR A 353 -27.04 -8.48 -15.44
CA THR A 353 -26.59 -9.75 -16.03
C THR A 353 -25.36 -9.51 -16.89
N ASN A 354 -24.24 -10.11 -16.50
CA ASN A 354 -22.99 -10.09 -17.23
C ASN A 354 -22.88 -11.33 -18.11
N SER A 355 -23.12 -11.18 -19.40
CA SER A 355 -23.17 -12.24 -20.41
C SER A 355 -21.85 -12.44 -21.14
N LYS A 356 -21.79 -13.48 -22.02
CA LYS A 356 -20.63 -13.85 -22.85
C LYS A 356 -19.39 -14.15 -22.00
N LYS A 357 -19.60 -14.90 -20.94
CA LYS A 357 -18.53 -15.31 -20.03
C LYS A 357 -18.05 -16.73 -20.30
N SER A 358 -16.83 -17.05 -19.88
CA SER A 358 -16.28 -18.40 -19.93
C SER A 358 -16.89 -19.25 -18.81
N SER A 359 -17.23 -20.51 -19.11
CA SER A 359 -17.80 -21.45 -18.14
C SER A 359 -16.82 -21.78 -17.01
N GLY A 360 -17.36 -22.10 -15.84
CA GLY A 360 -16.61 -22.50 -14.65
C GLY A 360 -15.60 -21.45 -14.16
N THR A 361 -15.82 -20.17 -14.49
CA THR A 361 -14.87 -19.08 -14.23
C THR A 361 -15.38 -18.18 -13.12
N MET A 362 -14.47 -17.84 -12.18
CA MET A 362 -14.74 -16.88 -11.11
C MET A 362 -14.67 -15.47 -11.65
N TYR A 363 -15.63 -14.64 -11.27
CA TYR A 363 -15.69 -13.21 -11.58
C TYR A 363 -15.91 -12.42 -10.32
N ARG A 364 -15.19 -11.30 -10.18
CA ARG A 364 -15.30 -10.39 -9.05
C ARG A 364 -15.92 -9.10 -9.51
N TYR A 365 -16.83 -8.57 -8.69
CA TYR A 365 -17.61 -7.39 -9.01
C TYR A 365 -17.55 -6.37 -7.87
N LYS A 366 -17.59 -5.09 -8.23
CA LYS A 366 -17.95 -3.99 -7.36
C LYS A 366 -19.07 -3.21 -8.01
N VAL A 367 -19.96 -2.67 -7.21
CA VAL A 367 -21.07 -1.84 -7.67
C VAL A 367 -21.03 -0.53 -6.91
N ARG A 368 -21.25 0.59 -7.59
CA ARG A 368 -21.50 1.86 -6.93
C ARG A 368 -22.78 2.49 -7.46
N ALA A 369 -23.46 3.22 -6.60
CA ALA A 369 -24.62 3.98 -6.99
C ALA A 369 -24.21 5.36 -7.52
N PHE A 370 -25.00 5.97 -8.38
CA PHE A 370 -24.87 7.36 -8.78
C PHE A 370 -26.22 8.05 -8.79
N ASN A 371 -26.21 9.38 -8.67
CA ASN A 371 -27.31 10.26 -9.03
C ASN A 371 -26.82 11.42 -9.89
N ASN A 372 -27.72 12.26 -10.37
CA ASN A 372 -27.38 13.47 -11.09
C ASN A 372 -27.98 14.68 -10.35
N VAL A 373 -27.14 15.66 -10.05
CA VAL A 373 -27.56 16.93 -9.45
C VAL A 373 -27.17 18.04 -10.42
N ASP A 374 -28.17 18.71 -10.98
CA ASP A 374 -27.96 19.79 -11.96
C ASP A 374 -27.05 19.45 -13.14
N GLY A 375 -27.22 18.25 -13.69
CA GLY A 375 -26.42 17.77 -14.81
C GLY A 375 -25.02 17.26 -14.43
N GLN A 376 -24.64 17.33 -13.17
CA GLN A 376 -23.40 16.73 -12.67
C GLN A 376 -23.69 15.36 -12.04
N ARG A 377 -22.96 14.35 -12.52
CA ARG A 377 -23.00 12.99 -11.95
C ARG A 377 -22.25 12.94 -10.63
N ILE A 378 -22.95 12.48 -9.60
CA ILE A 378 -22.41 12.27 -8.26
C ILE A 378 -22.36 10.77 -8.00
N GLU A 379 -21.21 10.27 -7.65
CA GLU A 379 -20.96 8.88 -7.43
C GLU A 379 -20.83 8.57 -5.95
N GLY A 380 -21.50 7.50 -5.51
CA GLY A 380 -21.33 6.94 -4.18
C GLY A 380 -20.04 6.12 -4.05
N ALA A 381 -19.79 5.66 -2.85
CA ALA A 381 -18.68 4.75 -2.60
C ALA A 381 -18.91 3.38 -3.27
N TYR A 382 -17.83 2.72 -3.65
CA TYR A 382 -17.89 1.33 -4.11
C TYR A 382 -18.36 0.41 -2.98
N SER A 383 -19.15 -0.60 -3.37
CA SER A 383 -19.46 -1.73 -2.51
C SER A 383 -18.21 -2.50 -2.09
N SER A 384 -18.35 -3.38 -1.09
CA SER A 384 -17.42 -4.48 -0.92
C SER A 384 -17.34 -5.34 -2.19
N GLU A 385 -16.22 -6.03 -2.38
CA GLU A 385 -16.03 -6.99 -3.47
C GLU A 385 -16.99 -8.17 -3.32
N PHE A 386 -17.61 -8.57 -4.41
CA PHE A 386 -18.45 -9.76 -4.50
C PHE A 386 -17.90 -10.70 -5.57
N THR A 387 -17.74 -11.97 -5.22
CA THR A 387 -17.23 -13.01 -6.11
C THR A 387 -18.30 -14.06 -6.37
N THR A 388 -18.46 -14.42 -7.64
CA THR A 388 -19.32 -15.52 -8.07
C THR A 388 -18.75 -16.26 -9.26
N CYS A 389 -19.26 -17.43 -9.57
CA CYS A 389 -18.79 -18.31 -10.64
C CYS A 389 -19.86 -18.53 -11.70
N THR A 390 -19.49 -18.49 -12.98
CA THR A 390 -20.32 -19.11 -14.01
C THR A 390 -20.35 -20.62 -13.79
N LEU A 391 -21.44 -21.26 -14.14
CA LEU A 391 -21.57 -22.70 -14.01
C LEU A 391 -20.58 -23.42 -14.95
N PRO A 392 -20.10 -24.63 -14.61
CA PRO A 392 -19.40 -25.48 -15.55
C PRO A 392 -20.25 -25.76 -16.80
N ALA A 393 -19.61 -25.97 -17.92
CA ALA A 393 -20.30 -26.45 -19.11
C ALA A 393 -20.92 -27.84 -18.86
N ASN A 394 -21.91 -28.18 -19.63
CA ASN A 394 -22.50 -29.52 -19.59
C ASN A 394 -21.47 -30.56 -20.02
N VAL A 395 -21.60 -31.73 -19.46
CA VAL A 395 -20.78 -32.89 -19.81
C VAL A 395 -21.13 -33.35 -21.23
N SER A 396 -20.16 -33.85 -21.97
CA SER A 396 -20.31 -34.51 -23.24
C SER A 396 -19.80 -35.95 -23.09
N PHE A 397 -20.70 -36.91 -23.22
CA PHE A 397 -20.32 -38.34 -23.18
C PHE A 397 -19.38 -38.67 -24.34
N SER A 398 -18.32 -39.39 -24.06
CA SER A 398 -17.47 -40.07 -25.03
C SER A 398 -17.94 -41.52 -25.21
N LEU A 399 -17.12 -42.38 -25.80
CA LEU A 399 -17.46 -43.77 -26.02
C LEU A 399 -17.67 -44.50 -24.68
N CYS A 400 -18.90 -44.81 -24.35
CA CYS A 400 -19.26 -45.63 -23.20
C CYS A 400 -19.10 -47.11 -23.55
N SER A 401 -19.13 -47.97 -22.54
CA SER A 401 -19.08 -49.40 -22.79
C SER A 401 -19.95 -50.19 -21.80
N THR A 402 -20.40 -51.37 -22.21
CA THR A 402 -21.07 -52.33 -21.35
C THR A 402 -20.27 -53.60 -21.28
N ASP A 403 -20.32 -54.28 -20.15
CA ASP A 403 -20.03 -55.67 -20.01
C ASP A 403 -21.37 -56.42 -19.78
N VAL A 404 -21.31 -57.68 -19.42
CA VAL A 404 -22.50 -58.52 -19.23
C VAL A 404 -23.38 -58.08 -18.04
N ASP A 405 -22.80 -57.40 -17.06
CA ASP A 405 -23.45 -56.99 -15.81
C ASP A 405 -23.05 -55.59 -15.38
N SER A 406 -22.39 -54.81 -16.24
CA SER A 406 -21.93 -53.49 -15.89
C SER A 406 -21.95 -52.51 -17.07
N ILE A 407 -22.04 -51.21 -16.74
CA ILE A 407 -21.96 -50.10 -17.67
C ILE A 407 -20.85 -49.17 -17.24
N THR A 408 -19.92 -48.92 -18.13
CA THR A 408 -18.89 -47.88 -17.95
C THR A 408 -19.25 -46.63 -18.73
N LEU A 409 -19.55 -45.58 -18.00
CA LEU A 409 -19.76 -44.24 -18.53
C LEU A 409 -18.44 -43.55 -18.70
N ASN A 410 -18.22 -42.94 -19.85
CA ASN A 410 -17.05 -42.08 -20.09
C ASN A 410 -17.52 -40.73 -20.64
N TRP A 411 -16.82 -39.67 -20.28
CA TRP A 411 -17.13 -38.33 -20.76
C TRP A 411 -15.86 -37.48 -20.94
N ASN A 412 -16.00 -36.45 -21.75
CA ASN A 412 -14.90 -35.50 -21.98
C ASN A 412 -14.69 -34.60 -20.77
N LYS A 413 -13.45 -34.29 -20.48
CA LYS A 413 -13.09 -33.37 -19.40
C LYS A 413 -13.71 -32.00 -19.63
N VAL A 414 -14.49 -31.51 -18.67
CA VAL A 414 -15.04 -30.14 -18.68
C VAL A 414 -14.00 -29.19 -18.11
N SER A 415 -13.73 -28.11 -18.85
CA SER A 415 -12.76 -27.11 -18.44
C SER A 415 -13.10 -26.54 -17.05
N LYS A 416 -12.10 -26.43 -16.18
CA LYS A 416 -12.20 -25.92 -14.81
C LYS A 416 -13.12 -26.72 -13.88
N ALA A 417 -13.69 -27.84 -14.31
CA ALA A 417 -14.39 -28.74 -13.39
C ALA A 417 -13.39 -29.32 -12.37
N THR A 418 -13.83 -29.40 -11.13
CA THR A 418 -13.09 -30.03 -10.03
C THR A 418 -13.61 -31.43 -9.72
N GLY A 419 -14.79 -31.79 -10.25
CA GLY A 419 -15.38 -33.09 -10.08
C GLY A 419 -16.65 -33.24 -10.93
N TYR A 420 -17.25 -34.41 -10.82
CA TYR A 420 -18.49 -34.79 -11.52
C TYR A 420 -19.41 -35.54 -10.59
N GLN A 421 -20.69 -35.29 -10.69
CA GLN A 421 -21.75 -36.05 -10.00
C GLN A 421 -22.46 -36.94 -11.01
N ILE A 422 -22.57 -38.20 -10.69
CA ILE A 422 -23.20 -39.25 -11.48
C ILE A 422 -24.45 -39.72 -10.76
N GLU A 423 -25.55 -39.80 -11.49
CA GLU A 423 -26.84 -40.31 -10.97
C GLU A 423 -27.45 -41.32 -11.94
N MET A 424 -28.19 -42.25 -11.38
CA MET A 424 -28.99 -43.23 -12.13
C MET A 424 -30.45 -43.08 -11.74
N TYR A 425 -31.32 -43.19 -12.73
CA TYR A 425 -32.77 -43.19 -12.53
C TYR A 425 -33.22 -44.57 -12.09
N THR A 426 -33.76 -44.65 -10.87
CA THR A 426 -34.30 -45.92 -10.29
C THR A 426 -35.56 -45.63 -9.51
N ASN A 427 -36.57 -46.49 -9.70
CA ASN A 427 -37.86 -46.41 -8.99
C ASN A 427 -38.51 -45.01 -9.05
N GLY A 428 -38.52 -44.39 -10.23
CA GLY A 428 -39.14 -43.08 -10.44
C GLY A 428 -38.31 -41.87 -9.96
N THR A 429 -37.10 -42.08 -9.44
CA THR A 429 -36.26 -41.00 -8.87
C THR A 429 -34.81 -41.13 -9.30
N TRP A 430 -34.12 -39.99 -9.32
CA TRP A 430 -32.67 -39.93 -9.52
C TRP A 430 -31.91 -40.19 -8.22
N LYS A 431 -31.03 -41.19 -8.22
CA LYS A 431 -30.14 -41.52 -7.10
C LYS A 431 -28.70 -41.23 -7.47
N THR A 432 -27.99 -40.47 -6.60
CA THR A 432 -26.56 -40.23 -6.76
C THR A 432 -25.81 -41.54 -6.54
N LEU A 433 -25.06 -41.95 -7.55
CA LEU A 433 -24.16 -43.11 -7.48
C LEU A 433 -22.78 -42.73 -6.96
N SER A 434 -22.25 -41.60 -7.43
CA SER A 434 -20.90 -41.17 -7.05
C SER A 434 -20.70 -39.70 -7.32
N THR A 435 -19.67 -39.13 -6.62
CA THR A 435 -19.05 -37.88 -6.94
C THR A 435 -17.53 -38.10 -6.99
N LEU A 436 -16.91 -37.81 -8.12
CA LEU A 436 -15.51 -38.12 -8.36
C LEU A 436 -14.83 -37.07 -9.24
N SER A 437 -13.48 -37.07 -9.27
CA SER A 437 -12.71 -36.14 -10.09
C SER A 437 -12.35 -36.67 -11.48
N GLY A 438 -12.47 -37.99 -11.67
CA GLY A 438 -12.18 -38.66 -12.93
C GLY A 438 -13.30 -38.43 -13.98
N THR A 439 -13.06 -38.89 -15.20
CA THR A 439 -14.00 -38.74 -16.33
C THR A 439 -14.60 -40.08 -16.75
N SER A 440 -14.62 -41.06 -15.84
CA SER A 440 -15.19 -42.39 -16.05
C SER A 440 -15.80 -42.89 -14.76
N TYR A 441 -16.91 -43.67 -14.90
CA TYR A 441 -17.58 -44.33 -13.79
C TYR A 441 -18.16 -45.67 -14.28
N THR A 442 -18.00 -46.75 -13.50
CA THR A 442 -18.57 -48.07 -13.79
C THR A 442 -19.67 -48.37 -12.78
N ALA A 443 -20.85 -48.62 -13.26
CA ALA A 443 -21.97 -49.15 -12.51
C ALA A 443 -21.99 -50.68 -12.70
N SER A 444 -22.00 -51.44 -11.60
CA SER A 444 -22.00 -52.92 -11.59
C SER A 444 -23.33 -53.49 -11.14
N ASP A 445 -23.45 -54.82 -11.17
CA ASP A 445 -24.59 -55.60 -10.73
C ASP A 445 -25.89 -55.26 -11.51
N LEU A 446 -25.71 -55.01 -12.80
CA LEU A 446 -26.79 -54.63 -13.72
C LEU A 446 -27.26 -55.85 -14.54
N SER A 447 -28.55 -55.89 -14.89
CA SER A 447 -29.15 -56.97 -15.66
C SER A 447 -29.04 -56.72 -17.16
N GLN A 448 -28.81 -57.82 -17.92
CA GLN A 448 -28.85 -57.79 -19.38
C GLN A 448 -30.22 -57.49 -19.91
N ASN A 449 -30.31 -56.97 -21.11
CA ASN A 449 -31.55 -56.59 -21.81
C ASN A 449 -32.43 -55.58 -21.06
N THR A 450 -31.81 -54.83 -20.14
CA THR A 450 -32.44 -53.80 -19.33
C THR A 450 -31.86 -52.43 -19.70
N ALA A 451 -32.76 -51.47 -19.92
CA ALA A 451 -32.36 -50.07 -20.18
C ALA A 451 -32.11 -49.35 -18.85
N TYR A 452 -30.98 -48.70 -18.76
CA TYR A 452 -30.55 -47.88 -17.63
C TYR A 452 -30.41 -46.43 -18.08
N ARG A 453 -30.93 -45.51 -17.28
CA ARG A 453 -30.85 -44.08 -17.55
C ARG A 453 -29.93 -43.42 -16.54
N PHE A 454 -28.87 -42.79 -17.06
CA PHE A 454 -27.89 -42.08 -16.28
C PHE A 454 -27.91 -40.59 -16.59
N ARG A 455 -27.45 -39.78 -15.65
CA ARG A 455 -27.10 -38.39 -15.91
C ARG A 455 -25.83 -38.00 -15.19
N VAL A 456 -25.06 -37.13 -15.82
CA VAL A 456 -23.80 -36.64 -15.29
C VAL A 456 -23.78 -35.12 -15.39
N ARG A 457 -23.29 -34.47 -14.35
CA ARG A 457 -22.99 -33.03 -14.37
C ARG A 457 -21.60 -32.74 -13.83
N ALA A 458 -20.96 -31.67 -14.34
CA ALA A 458 -19.70 -31.18 -13.84
C ALA A 458 -19.90 -30.31 -12.59
N ILE A 459 -18.91 -30.33 -11.70
CA ILE A 459 -18.87 -29.55 -10.46
C ILE A 459 -17.64 -28.65 -10.52
N ARG A 460 -17.81 -27.39 -10.19
CA ARG A 460 -16.71 -26.46 -9.85
C ARG A 460 -16.79 -26.13 -8.36
N ASN A 461 -15.86 -26.63 -7.58
CA ASN A 461 -15.71 -26.21 -6.17
C ASN A 461 -14.78 -25.00 -6.08
N TYR A 462 -15.20 -23.99 -5.33
CA TYR A 462 -14.38 -22.85 -5.00
C TYR A 462 -14.74 -22.35 -3.59
N ASN A 463 -13.76 -22.26 -2.71
CA ASN A 463 -13.94 -21.89 -1.30
C ASN A 463 -15.09 -22.64 -0.64
N TYR A 464 -15.12 -23.98 -0.80
CA TYR A 464 -16.14 -24.89 -0.26
C TYR A 464 -17.56 -24.68 -0.83
N ILE A 465 -17.74 -23.83 -1.84
CA ILE A 465 -19.00 -23.66 -2.55
C ILE A 465 -18.95 -24.44 -3.84
N ASN A 466 -19.95 -25.32 -4.05
CA ASN A 466 -20.10 -26.09 -5.27
C ASN A 466 -21.01 -25.36 -6.27
N TYR A 467 -20.48 -25.13 -7.46
CA TYR A 467 -21.23 -24.66 -8.62
C TYR A 467 -21.46 -25.82 -9.56
N TYR A 468 -22.74 -26.16 -9.80
CA TYR A 468 -23.12 -27.32 -10.58
C TYR A 468 -23.49 -26.91 -12.01
N GLY A 469 -22.92 -27.60 -13.00
CA GLY A 469 -23.36 -27.53 -14.40
C GLY A 469 -24.73 -28.19 -14.59
N GLY A 470 -25.27 -28.03 -15.78
CA GLY A 470 -26.47 -28.79 -16.15
C GLY A 470 -26.17 -30.29 -16.30
N TYR A 471 -27.18 -31.11 -16.07
CA TYR A 471 -27.09 -32.54 -16.34
C TYR A 471 -27.13 -32.84 -17.83
N THR A 472 -26.33 -33.80 -18.24
CA THR A 472 -26.46 -34.48 -19.53
C THR A 472 -26.89 -35.90 -19.25
N GLU A 473 -27.93 -36.35 -19.92
CA GLU A 473 -28.50 -37.68 -19.75
C GLU A 473 -28.00 -38.64 -20.83
N LYS A 474 -27.96 -39.93 -20.50
CA LYS A 474 -27.58 -41.00 -21.40
C LYS A 474 -28.36 -42.26 -21.03
N ASP A 475 -29.10 -42.80 -21.98
CA ASP A 475 -29.75 -44.11 -21.87
C ASP A 475 -28.83 -45.17 -22.47
N ILE A 476 -28.62 -46.28 -21.76
CA ILE A 476 -27.81 -47.41 -22.19
C ILE A 476 -28.54 -48.70 -21.84
N THR A 477 -28.65 -49.54 -22.82
CA THR A 477 -29.18 -50.91 -22.63
C THR A 477 -28.04 -51.90 -22.74
N ILE A 478 -27.89 -52.83 -21.79
CA ILE A 478 -26.89 -53.89 -21.87
C ILE A 478 -27.38 -54.94 -22.86
N ARG A 479 -26.74 -55.03 -24.02
CA ARG A 479 -26.98 -56.01 -25.07
C ARG A 479 -25.67 -56.65 -25.47
N PRO A 480 -25.15 -57.64 -24.71
CA PRO A 480 -23.83 -58.19 -24.98
C PRO A 480 -23.75 -58.85 -26.35
N ALA A 481 -22.64 -58.72 -27.02
CA ALA A 481 -22.31 -59.50 -28.21
C ALA A 481 -22.21 -60.99 -27.87
N ASN A 482 -22.34 -61.86 -28.87
CA ASN A 482 -22.10 -63.28 -28.68
C ASN A 482 -20.64 -63.56 -28.31
N THR A 483 -20.41 -64.58 -27.51
CA THR A 483 -19.04 -64.98 -27.09
C THR A 483 -18.26 -65.54 -28.28
N PRO A 484 -16.99 -65.13 -28.49
CA PRO A 484 -16.17 -65.74 -29.54
C PRO A 484 -16.03 -67.26 -29.35
N GLU A 485 -16.26 -68.01 -30.43
CA GLU A 485 -16.13 -69.46 -30.44
C GLU A 485 -14.86 -69.91 -31.15
N GLY A 486 -14.42 -71.15 -30.86
CA GLY A 486 -13.25 -71.79 -31.52
C GLY A 486 -11.93 -71.12 -31.19
N LEU A 487 -11.82 -70.48 -30.01
CA LEU A 487 -10.57 -69.84 -29.57
C LEU A 487 -9.50 -70.89 -29.34
N SER A 488 -8.44 -70.81 -30.11
CA SER A 488 -7.31 -71.77 -30.11
C SER A 488 -5.98 -71.05 -30.36
N SER A 489 -4.90 -71.75 -30.12
CA SER A 489 -3.56 -71.33 -30.52
C SER A 489 -3.23 -71.87 -31.90
N SER A 490 -2.91 -71.02 -32.86
CA SER A 490 -2.68 -71.40 -34.26
C SER A 490 -1.22 -71.41 -34.66
N ALA A 491 -0.42 -70.50 -34.15
CA ALA A 491 1.02 -70.42 -34.43
C ALA A 491 1.76 -69.86 -33.22
N ASN A 492 2.67 -70.64 -32.68
CA ASN A 492 3.53 -70.21 -31.60
C ASN A 492 4.99 -70.26 -32.04
N THR A 493 5.76 -69.31 -31.57
CA THR A 493 7.23 -69.32 -31.69
C THR A 493 7.88 -69.31 -30.32
N SER A 494 9.16 -69.28 -30.23
CA SER A 494 9.88 -69.14 -28.94
C SER A 494 9.70 -67.78 -28.29
N SER A 495 9.15 -66.79 -29.04
CA SER A 495 8.97 -65.39 -28.55
C SER A 495 7.59 -64.79 -28.82
N SER A 496 6.64 -65.57 -29.34
CA SER A 496 5.25 -65.11 -29.58
C SER A 496 4.23 -66.21 -29.47
N ASN A 497 3.00 -65.82 -29.14
CA ASN A 497 1.81 -66.66 -29.30
C ASN A 497 0.88 -66.03 -30.31
N THR A 498 0.35 -66.81 -31.24
CA THR A 498 -0.75 -66.42 -32.11
C THR A 498 -2.01 -67.22 -31.70
N ILE A 499 -3.04 -66.49 -31.33
CA ILE A 499 -4.35 -67.05 -31.01
C ILE A 499 -5.38 -66.68 -32.10
N THR A 500 -6.27 -67.58 -32.42
CA THR A 500 -7.32 -67.44 -33.47
C THR A 500 -8.66 -67.89 -32.95
N TRP A 501 -9.73 -67.43 -33.57
CA TRP A 501 -11.11 -67.77 -33.27
C TRP A 501 -11.97 -67.71 -34.51
N LYS A 502 -13.22 -68.18 -34.44
CA LYS A 502 -14.16 -68.06 -35.56
C LYS A 502 -14.56 -66.61 -35.81
N SER A 503 -14.58 -66.20 -37.07
CA SER A 503 -15.12 -64.90 -37.47
C SER A 503 -16.60 -64.82 -37.11
N MET A 504 -17.04 -63.65 -36.62
CA MET A 504 -18.41 -63.39 -36.17
C MET A 504 -19.00 -62.28 -37.02
N ASN A 505 -20.25 -62.48 -37.47
CA ASN A 505 -21.02 -61.47 -38.18
C ASN A 505 -21.60 -60.43 -37.21
N GLY A 506 -21.63 -59.17 -37.64
CA GLY A 506 -22.24 -58.08 -36.87
C GLY A 506 -21.41 -57.55 -35.70
N VAL A 507 -20.16 -57.98 -35.55
CA VAL A 507 -19.19 -57.40 -34.60
C VAL A 507 -18.34 -56.33 -35.25
N SER A 508 -17.98 -55.31 -34.48
CA SER A 508 -17.06 -54.24 -34.90
C SER A 508 -15.59 -54.63 -34.70
N GLY A 509 -15.34 -55.64 -33.85
CA GLY A 509 -14.00 -56.11 -33.55
C GLY A 509 -13.91 -56.98 -32.29
N TYR A 510 -12.69 -57.22 -31.87
CA TYR A 510 -12.36 -58.08 -30.73
C TYR A 510 -11.36 -57.37 -29.83
N SER A 511 -11.56 -57.43 -28.51
CA SER A 511 -10.56 -56.98 -27.52
C SER A 511 -9.83 -58.19 -26.93
N VAL A 512 -8.52 -58.17 -26.93
CA VAL A 512 -7.66 -59.25 -26.46
C VAL A 512 -6.96 -58.86 -25.16
N TYR A 513 -6.97 -59.77 -24.21
CA TYR A 513 -6.42 -59.56 -22.87
C TYR A 513 -5.46 -60.72 -22.52
N GLN A 514 -4.41 -60.40 -21.72
CA GLN A 514 -3.50 -61.39 -21.16
C GLN A 514 -3.61 -61.37 -19.64
N TRP A 515 -3.65 -62.55 -19.02
CA TRP A 515 -3.58 -62.71 -17.58
C TRP A 515 -2.22 -62.23 -17.04
N ILE A 516 -2.22 -61.55 -15.89
CA ILE A 516 -1.03 -60.92 -15.28
C ILE A 516 -0.61 -61.56 -13.95
N GLY A 517 -1.07 -62.76 -13.61
CA GLY A 517 -0.59 -63.55 -12.48
C GLY A 517 -1.38 -63.44 -11.18
N THR A 518 -2.41 -62.61 -11.09
CA THR A 518 -3.32 -62.51 -9.94
C THR A 518 -4.72 -62.94 -10.32
N THR A 519 -5.56 -63.37 -9.36
CA THR A 519 -6.91 -63.85 -9.61
C THR A 519 -7.72 -62.85 -10.42
N ASP A 520 -8.27 -63.31 -11.57
CA ASP A 520 -9.07 -62.51 -12.54
C ASP A 520 -8.48 -61.20 -13.06
N SER A 521 -7.15 -61.00 -12.86
CA SER A 521 -6.48 -59.79 -13.35
C SER A 521 -5.95 -60.01 -14.78
N TYR A 522 -6.50 -59.25 -15.72
CA TYR A 522 -6.14 -59.30 -17.14
C TYR A 522 -5.77 -57.89 -17.63
N ARG A 523 -4.66 -57.79 -18.33
CA ARG A 523 -4.22 -56.59 -19.01
C ARG A 523 -4.68 -56.63 -20.46
N LYS A 524 -5.39 -55.58 -20.92
CA LYS A 524 -5.73 -55.42 -22.33
C LYS A 524 -4.46 -55.31 -23.17
N LEU A 525 -4.36 -56.09 -24.21
CA LEU A 525 -3.27 -56.07 -25.19
C LEU A 525 -3.58 -55.17 -26.37
N GLY A 526 -4.84 -55.13 -26.79
CA GLY A 526 -5.28 -54.30 -27.91
C GLY A 526 -6.66 -54.71 -28.43
N ASP A 527 -7.12 -53.95 -29.40
CA ASP A 527 -8.30 -54.25 -30.21
C ASP A 527 -7.87 -54.71 -31.60
N ASN A 528 -8.60 -55.68 -32.20
CA ASN A 528 -8.33 -56.15 -33.53
C ASN A 528 -9.67 -56.35 -34.28
N ALA A 529 -9.69 -55.98 -35.54
CA ALA A 529 -10.88 -56.21 -36.39
C ALA A 529 -10.92 -57.65 -36.93
N TYR A 530 -9.80 -58.36 -36.90
CA TYR A 530 -9.66 -59.72 -37.47
C TYR A 530 -9.72 -60.80 -36.37
N PRO A 531 -10.14 -62.02 -36.69
CA PRO A 531 -10.32 -63.09 -35.71
C PRO A 531 -9.00 -63.80 -35.32
N TYR A 532 -7.92 -63.05 -35.18
CA TYR A 532 -6.63 -63.52 -34.68
C TYR A 532 -5.86 -62.40 -33.95
N TYR A 533 -4.90 -62.80 -33.13
CA TYR A 533 -4.02 -61.86 -32.46
C TYR A 533 -2.65 -62.48 -32.19
N THR A 534 -1.59 -61.83 -32.56
CA THR A 534 -0.20 -62.26 -32.26
C THR A 534 0.38 -61.39 -31.15
N ASN A 535 0.71 -62.02 -30.04
CA ASN A 535 1.39 -61.36 -28.91
C ASN A 535 2.87 -61.70 -28.89
N SER A 536 3.72 -60.75 -29.28
CA SER A 536 5.16 -60.91 -29.42
C SER A 536 5.92 -60.48 -28.16
N GLY A 537 7.24 -60.70 -28.15
CA GLY A 537 8.16 -60.34 -27.03
C GLY A 537 7.90 -61.16 -25.78
N LYS A 538 7.56 -62.45 -25.95
CA LYS A 538 7.31 -63.41 -24.88
C LYS A 538 8.56 -64.22 -24.52
N SER A 539 8.60 -64.70 -23.28
CA SER A 539 9.64 -65.65 -22.84
C SER A 539 9.39 -67.03 -23.42
N SER A 540 10.40 -67.70 -23.92
CA SER A 540 10.32 -69.04 -24.47
C SER A 540 9.85 -70.08 -23.42
N GLY A 541 9.14 -71.11 -23.86
CA GLY A 541 8.66 -72.23 -23.01
C GLY A 541 7.77 -71.75 -21.87
N THR A 542 7.00 -70.67 -22.05
CA THR A 542 6.18 -70.07 -20.99
C THR A 542 4.69 -70.12 -21.34
N MET A 543 3.89 -70.55 -20.36
CA MET A 543 2.43 -70.58 -20.46
C MET A 543 1.89 -69.18 -20.32
N TYR A 544 0.91 -68.84 -21.19
CA TYR A 544 0.15 -67.58 -21.18
C TYR A 544 -1.33 -67.88 -21.29
N THR A 545 -2.12 -67.17 -20.51
CA THR A 545 -3.59 -67.24 -20.59
C THR A 545 -4.09 -65.97 -21.24
N TYR A 546 -4.93 -66.14 -22.26
CA TYR A 546 -5.56 -65.05 -22.99
C TYR A 546 -7.07 -65.08 -22.86
N ARG A 547 -7.69 -63.91 -22.82
CA ARG A 547 -9.13 -63.75 -22.98
C ARG A 547 -9.41 -62.91 -24.22
N VAL A 548 -10.49 -63.26 -24.95
CA VAL A 548 -10.95 -62.52 -26.11
C VAL A 548 -12.45 -62.20 -25.90
N LYS A 549 -12.81 -60.93 -26.06
CA LYS A 549 -14.17 -60.48 -26.08
C LYS A 549 -14.51 -59.93 -27.46
N ALA A 550 -15.60 -60.29 -28.06
CA ALA A 550 -16.15 -59.61 -29.22
C ALA A 550 -16.89 -58.34 -28.76
N TYR A 551 -16.95 -57.34 -29.62
CA TYR A 551 -17.76 -56.16 -29.38
C TYR A 551 -18.37 -55.61 -30.66
N TYR A 552 -19.52 -54.93 -30.49
CA TYR A 552 -20.07 -54.05 -31.52
C TYR A 552 -20.32 -52.65 -30.90
N VAL A 553 -20.38 -51.60 -31.75
CA VAL A 553 -20.68 -50.23 -31.31
C VAL A 553 -22.03 -49.81 -31.86
N SER A 554 -22.93 -49.40 -30.96
CA SER A 554 -24.22 -48.81 -31.26
C SER A 554 -24.45 -47.60 -30.34
N ASP A 555 -24.96 -46.50 -30.89
CA ASP A 555 -25.30 -45.27 -30.16
C ASP A 555 -24.16 -44.72 -29.28
N ASN A 556 -22.94 -44.85 -29.76
CA ASN A 556 -21.70 -44.49 -29.04
C ASN A 556 -21.51 -45.31 -27.75
N VAL A 557 -21.92 -46.59 -27.76
CA VAL A 557 -21.73 -47.56 -26.69
C VAL A 557 -21.10 -48.82 -27.26
N MET A 558 -20.01 -49.26 -26.69
CA MET A 558 -19.32 -50.50 -27.01
C MET A 558 -19.95 -51.65 -26.19
N GLN A 559 -20.60 -52.59 -26.84
CA GLN A 559 -21.29 -53.72 -26.23
C GLN A 559 -20.37 -54.95 -26.28
N TYR A 560 -19.81 -55.34 -25.14
CA TYR A 560 -18.89 -56.48 -25.03
C TYR A 560 -19.61 -57.80 -24.79
N SER A 561 -19.03 -58.87 -25.34
CA SER A 561 -19.42 -60.25 -25.04
C SER A 561 -18.86 -60.76 -23.70
N LYS A 562 -19.35 -61.93 -23.24
CA LYS A 562 -18.57 -62.75 -22.29
C LYS A 562 -17.20 -63.10 -22.91
N PRO A 563 -16.15 -63.23 -22.08
CA PRO A 563 -14.83 -63.60 -22.60
C PRO A 563 -14.79 -65.09 -22.98
N ALA A 564 -14.20 -65.38 -24.13
CA ALA A 564 -13.62 -66.73 -24.39
C ALA A 564 -12.18 -66.77 -23.85
N GLN A 565 -11.74 -67.88 -23.37
CA GLN A 565 -10.42 -68.04 -22.76
C GLN A 565 -9.60 -69.15 -23.40
N VAL A 566 -8.32 -68.98 -23.58
CA VAL A 566 -7.37 -69.98 -24.03
C VAL A 566 -6.07 -69.89 -23.24
N VAL A 567 -5.50 -71.07 -22.99
CA VAL A 567 -4.14 -71.17 -22.41
C VAL A 567 -3.23 -71.73 -23.49
N THR A 568 -2.11 -71.14 -23.71
CA THR A 568 -1.13 -71.55 -24.71
C THR A 568 0.30 -71.34 -24.23
N CYS A 569 1.26 -71.98 -24.88
CA CYS A 569 2.66 -71.93 -24.51
C CYS A 569 3.53 -71.42 -25.67
N THR A 570 4.46 -70.53 -25.41
CA THR A 570 5.51 -70.28 -26.40
C THR A 570 6.38 -71.51 -26.56
N LEU A 571 6.90 -71.71 -27.75
CA LEU A 571 7.84 -72.84 -28.00
C LEU A 571 9.09 -72.67 -27.14
N PRO A 572 9.74 -73.78 -26.76
CA PRO A 572 11.08 -73.73 -26.21
C PRO A 572 12.03 -73.03 -27.20
N ALA A 573 13.08 -72.40 -26.68
CA ALA A 573 14.11 -71.84 -27.54
C ALA A 573 14.80 -72.94 -28.36
N ASN A 574 15.36 -72.54 -29.49
CA ASN A 574 16.11 -73.51 -30.34
C ASN A 574 17.27 -74.07 -29.56
N VAL A 575 17.52 -75.35 -29.82
CA VAL A 575 18.68 -76.07 -29.27
C VAL A 575 19.96 -75.57 -29.94
N THR A 576 20.92 -75.21 -29.15
CA THR A 576 22.29 -74.88 -29.65
C THR A 576 23.19 -76.10 -29.41
N VAL A 577 23.56 -76.77 -30.49
CA VAL A 577 24.48 -77.88 -30.43
C VAL A 577 25.89 -77.35 -30.10
N LYS A 578 26.51 -77.88 -29.03
CA LYS A 578 27.87 -77.57 -28.61
C LYS A 578 28.88 -78.34 -29.36
N THR A 579 28.66 -79.63 -29.45
CA THR A 579 29.58 -80.57 -30.13
C THR A 579 28.82 -81.69 -30.81
N ALA A 580 29.30 -82.09 -31.98
CA ALA A 580 28.90 -83.32 -32.68
C ALA A 580 30.20 -84.06 -33.02
N LYS A 581 30.43 -85.21 -32.42
CA LYS A 581 31.60 -86.00 -32.62
C LYS A 581 31.25 -87.42 -33.05
N ARG A 582 31.89 -87.94 -34.11
CA ARG A 582 31.77 -89.31 -34.57
C ARG A 582 32.95 -90.10 -34.03
N SER A 583 32.67 -91.29 -33.50
CA SER A 583 33.68 -92.32 -33.10
C SER A 583 33.16 -93.65 -33.55
N GLY A 584 33.72 -94.14 -34.68
CA GLY A 584 33.24 -95.35 -35.35
C GLY A 584 31.77 -95.25 -35.84
N SER A 585 30.90 -96.14 -35.40
CA SER A 585 29.48 -96.16 -35.68
C SER A 585 28.65 -95.32 -34.68
N LYS A 586 29.28 -94.67 -33.70
CA LYS A 586 28.59 -93.86 -32.67
C LYS A 586 28.77 -92.42 -32.96
N ILE A 587 27.68 -91.64 -32.79
CA ILE A 587 27.68 -90.19 -32.81
C ILE A 587 27.31 -89.69 -31.41
N SER A 588 28.17 -88.83 -30.83
CA SER A 588 27.91 -88.14 -29.56
C SER A 588 27.54 -86.70 -29.82
N LEU A 589 26.38 -86.32 -29.39
CA LEU A 589 25.83 -84.95 -29.48
C LEU A 589 25.77 -84.34 -28.07
N ALA A 590 26.22 -83.08 -27.93
CA ALA A 590 26.04 -82.32 -26.72
C ALA A 590 25.49 -80.94 -27.09
N TRP A 591 24.56 -80.44 -26.31
CA TRP A 591 23.93 -79.16 -26.53
C TRP A 591 23.69 -78.37 -25.23
N ASN A 592 23.39 -77.11 -25.35
CA ASN A 592 23.03 -76.26 -24.22
C ASN A 592 21.63 -76.61 -23.69
N LYS A 593 21.48 -76.67 -22.37
CA LYS A 593 20.18 -76.86 -21.76
C LYS A 593 19.25 -75.67 -22.18
N VAL A 594 18.14 -76.01 -22.78
CA VAL A 594 17.07 -75.03 -23.10
C VAL A 594 16.21 -74.81 -21.86
N SER A 595 16.07 -73.58 -21.43
CA SER A 595 15.26 -73.24 -20.25
C SER A 595 13.80 -73.72 -20.46
N LYS A 596 13.22 -74.34 -19.43
CA LYS A 596 11.84 -74.89 -19.42
C LYS A 596 11.60 -76.00 -20.42
N ALA A 597 12.53 -76.50 -21.15
CA ALA A 597 12.39 -77.72 -21.92
C ALA A 597 12.28 -78.94 -20.99
N THR A 598 11.32 -79.82 -21.19
CA THR A 598 11.07 -81.05 -20.43
C THR A 598 11.73 -82.24 -21.07
N GLY A 599 12.14 -82.20 -22.32
CA GLY A 599 12.80 -83.20 -23.07
C GLY A 599 13.40 -82.73 -24.39
N TYR A 600 14.14 -83.56 -25.07
CA TYR A 600 14.71 -83.29 -26.39
C TYR A 600 14.45 -84.47 -27.29
N GLU A 601 14.05 -84.23 -28.51
CA GLU A 601 13.92 -85.28 -29.54
C GLU A 601 15.14 -85.18 -30.47
N ILE A 602 15.71 -86.35 -30.80
CA ILE A 602 16.82 -86.43 -31.69
C ILE A 602 16.34 -87.29 -32.88
N TYR A 603 16.47 -86.73 -34.06
CA TYR A 603 16.17 -87.43 -35.31
C TYR A 603 17.49 -87.74 -36.01
N VAL A 604 17.55 -88.97 -36.55
CA VAL A 604 18.74 -89.47 -37.27
C VAL A 604 18.39 -89.63 -38.72
#